data_1607e9126bcdecc0479202fd4493d257
#
_entry.id   1607e9126bcdecc0479202fd4493d257
#
_cell.length_a   1.000
_cell.length_b   1.000
_cell.length_c   1.000
_cell.angle_alpha   90.00
_cell.angle_beta   90.00
_cell.angle_gamma   90.00
#
_symmetry.space_group_name_H-M   'P 1'
#
loop_
_entity.id
_entity.type
_entity.pdbx_description
1 polymer ?
#
loop_
_entity_poly.entity_id
_entity_poly.type
_entity_poly.pdbx_seq_one_letter_code
_entity_poly.pdbx_strand_id
1 'polypeptide(L)'
;KDLNLQISVKLADMLTLFGYKTEQIRTEDKSVYTQGENVRQRKVSDMKNRLSVFNSNPENVVISIHQNKFTESKYSGTQVFYSPNNPQSADLAESIRQSVKTMLQPDNERECKKADKSIYLLKNATVPAVICECGFISNESECAKLQDDTYQQKMAYAIAVGLMNVY
;
A
#
# COMPACT_ATOMS: atom_id res chain seq x y z
N LYS A 1 0.08 -7.52 10.24
CA LYS A 1 -0.84 -7.98 9.19
C LYS A 1 -2.21 -7.36 9.36
N ASP A 2 -2.72 -7.28 10.59
CA ASP A 2 -4.06 -6.77 10.90
C ASP A 2 -4.20 -5.29 10.56
N LEU A 3 -3.24 -4.45 10.94
CA LEU A 3 -3.20 -3.03 10.61
C LEU A 3 -3.27 -2.78 9.08
N ASN A 4 -2.54 -3.58 8.29
CA ASN A 4 -2.59 -3.48 6.83
C ASN A 4 -4.01 -3.75 6.32
N LEU A 5 -4.64 -4.80 6.84
CA LEU A 5 -5.99 -5.18 6.44
C LEU A 5 -7.02 -4.12 6.85
N GLN A 6 -6.95 -3.64 8.10
CA GLN A 6 -7.86 -2.61 8.62
C GLN A 6 -7.83 -1.33 7.77
N ILE A 7 -6.64 -0.83 7.44
CA ILE A 7 -6.50 0.36 6.59
C ILE A 7 -6.95 0.06 5.15
N SER A 8 -6.63 -1.13 4.62
CA SER A 8 -7.02 -1.53 3.26
C SER A 8 -8.54 -1.64 3.10
N VAL A 9 -9.25 -2.18 4.10
CA VAL A 9 -10.72 -2.26 4.09
C VAL A 9 -11.33 -0.85 4.10
N LYS A 10 -10.87 0.02 5.01
CA LYS A 10 -11.32 1.41 5.07
C LYS A 10 -11.09 2.16 3.75
N LEU A 11 -9.94 1.94 3.12
CA LEU A 11 -9.62 2.54 1.82
C LEU A 11 -10.58 2.03 0.72
N ALA A 12 -10.82 0.73 0.66
CA ALA A 12 -11.72 0.14 -0.34
C ALA A 12 -13.15 0.65 -0.17
N ASP A 13 -13.65 0.74 1.06
CA ASP A 13 -14.98 1.27 1.36
C ASP A 13 -15.12 2.74 0.92
N MET A 14 -14.12 3.57 1.23
CA MET A 14 -14.10 4.97 0.81
C MET A 14 -14.06 5.13 -0.71
N LEU A 15 -13.19 4.38 -1.38
CA LEU A 15 -13.09 4.42 -2.84
C LEU A 15 -14.40 3.96 -3.50
N THR A 16 -15.09 2.96 -2.93
CA THR A 16 -16.40 2.52 -3.40
C THR A 16 -17.44 3.63 -3.24
N LEU A 17 -17.45 4.34 -2.11
CA LEU A 17 -18.33 5.50 -1.90
C LEU A 17 -18.05 6.63 -2.91
N PHE A 18 -16.81 6.80 -3.34
CA PHE A 18 -16.42 7.77 -4.37
C PHE A 18 -16.67 7.29 -5.81
N GLY A 19 -17.27 6.11 -5.99
CA GLY A 19 -17.67 5.58 -7.28
C GLY A 19 -16.63 4.71 -7.99
N TYR A 20 -15.51 4.40 -7.35
CA TYR A 20 -14.51 3.47 -7.91
C TYR A 20 -14.96 2.02 -7.71
N LYS A 21 -14.71 1.20 -8.72
CA LYS A 21 -14.82 -0.26 -8.56
C LYS A 21 -13.56 -0.77 -7.85
N THR A 22 -13.75 -1.34 -6.67
CA THR A 22 -12.64 -1.85 -5.86
C THR A 22 -12.63 -3.38 -5.82
N GLU A 23 -11.42 -3.95 -5.81
CA GLU A 23 -11.18 -5.36 -5.58
C GLU A 23 -10.11 -5.53 -4.50
N GLN A 24 -10.40 -6.27 -3.46
CA GLN A 24 -9.45 -6.59 -2.41
C GLN A 24 -8.93 -8.02 -2.58
N ILE A 25 -7.61 -8.19 -2.65
CA ILE A 25 -6.98 -9.51 -2.77
C ILE A 25 -7.31 -10.40 -1.56
N ARG A 26 -7.54 -9.79 -0.40
CA ARG A 26 -7.99 -10.48 0.81
C ARG A 26 -8.85 -9.56 1.67
N THR A 27 -9.87 -10.11 2.27
CA THR A 27 -10.76 -9.42 3.24
C THR A 27 -10.58 -9.96 4.66
N GLU A 28 -9.76 -10.99 4.83
CA GLU A 28 -9.44 -11.63 6.12
C GLU A 28 -7.95 -11.97 6.20
N ASP A 29 -7.45 -12.37 7.38
CA ASP A 29 -6.04 -12.75 7.55
C ASP A 29 -5.76 -14.14 6.96
N LYS A 30 -5.93 -14.25 5.65
CA LYS A 30 -5.60 -15.43 4.86
C LYS A 30 -4.56 -15.11 3.81
N SER A 31 -3.72 -16.11 3.50
CA SER A 31 -2.84 -16.09 2.34
C SER A 31 -3.61 -16.55 1.10
N VAL A 32 -3.23 -16.07 -0.07
CA VAL A 32 -3.88 -16.40 -1.35
C VAL A 32 -3.10 -17.40 -2.20
N TYR A 33 -2.19 -18.16 -1.57
CA TYR A 33 -1.50 -19.24 -2.27
C TYR A 33 -2.45 -20.38 -2.63
N THR A 34 -2.23 -20.98 -3.78
CA THR A 34 -2.98 -22.14 -4.28
C THR A 34 -2.13 -23.42 -4.36
N GLN A 35 -0.80 -23.27 -4.27
CA GLN A 35 0.16 -24.36 -4.42
C GLN A 35 1.34 -24.18 -3.46
N GLY A 36 1.99 -25.31 -3.11
CA GLY A 36 3.23 -25.35 -2.35
C GLY A 36 3.18 -26.30 -1.16
N GLU A 37 4.20 -27.14 -1.05
CA GLU A 37 4.37 -28.11 0.03
C GLU A 37 5.03 -27.47 1.27
N ASN A 38 5.86 -26.46 1.06
CA ASN A 38 6.57 -25.76 2.12
C ASN A 38 6.31 -24.24 2.12
N VAL A 39 6.73 -23.58 3.19
CA VAL A 39 6.50 -22.12 3.39
C VAL A 39 7.06 -21.29 2.23
N ARG A 40 8.24 -21.63 1.71
CA ARG A 40 8.86 -20.90 0.60
C ARG A 40 8.04 -21.01 -0.68
N GLN A 41 7.59 -22.21 -1.02
CA GLN A 41 6.75 -22.46 -2.21
C GLN A 41 5.40 -21.77 -2.09
N ARG A 42 4.76 -21.84 -0.91
CA ARG A 42 3.49 -21.13 -0.63
C ARG A 42 3.66 -19.62 -0.78
N LYS A 43 4.76 -19.04 -0.29
CA LYS A 43 5.04 -17.62 -0.46
C LYS A 43 5.23 -17.24 -1.93
N VAL A 44 5.90 -18.05 -2.73
CA VAL A 44 6.05 -17.83 -4.17
C VAL A 44 4.69 -17.90 -4.87
N SER A 45 3.85 -18.90 -4.54
CA SER A 45 2.49 -19.03 -5.07
C SER A 45 1.63 -17.81 -4.71
N ASP A 46 1.66 -17.37 -3.44
CA ASP A 46 0.95 -16.16 -2.98
C ASP A 46 1.34 -14.92 -3.79
N MET A 47 2.64 -14.70 -3.98
CA MET A 47 3.12 -13.55 -4.77
C MET A 47 2.69 -13.61 -6.24
N LYS A 48 2.72 -14.80 -6.86
CA LYS A 48 2.26 -14.99 -8.24
C LYS A 48 0.76 -14.73 -8.38
N ASN A 49 -0.04 -15.23 -7.45
CA ASN A 49 -1.49 -15.04 -7.48
C ASN A 49 -1.86 -13.56 -7.30
N ARG A 50 -1.19 -12.83 -6.39
CA ARG A 50 -1.35 -11.37 -6.26
C ARG A 50 -0.99 -10.64 -7.55
N LEU A 51 0.14 -10.99 -8.15
CA LEU A 51 0.57 -10.37 -9.40
C LEU A 51 -0.40 -10.65 -10.55
N SER A 52 -0.99 -11.84 -10.60
CA SER A 52 -2.02 -12.18 -11.58
C SER A 52 -3.25 -11.29 -11.45
N VAL A 53 -3.68 -10.99 -10.22
CA VAL A 53 -4.78 -10.03 -9.97
C VAL A 53 -4.37 -8.61 -10.38
N PHE A 54 -3.15 -8.17 -10.05
CA PHE A 54 -2.67 -6.85 -10.43
C PHE A 54 -2.78 -6.62 -11.94
N ASN A 55 -2.30 -7.58 -12.72
CA ASN A 55 -2.19 -7.49 -14.17
C ASN A 55 -3.40 -8.07 -14.93
N SER A 56 -4.49 -8.41 -14.24
CA SER A 56 -5.67 -9.04 -14.84
C SER A 56 -6.44 -8.12 -15.79
N ASN A 57 -6.35 -6.81 -15.58
CA ASN A 57 -6.95 -5.79 -16.43
C ASN A 57 -5.95 -4.61 -16.57
N PRO A 58 -5.67 -4.13 -17.79
CA PRO A 58 -4.76 -3.02 -18.02
C PRO A 58 -5.23 -1.68 -17.38
N GLU A 59 -6.50 -1.57 -17.04
CA GLU A 59 -7.06 -0.39 -16.36
C GLU A 59 -6.96 -0.45 -14.83
N ASN A 60 -6.45 -1.53 -14.29
CA ASN A 60 -6.25 -1.62 -12.84
C ASN A 60 -5.25 -0.58 -12.35
N VAL A 61 -5.53 -0.04 -11.17
CA VAL A 61 -4.59 0.73 -10.36
C VAL A 61 -4.40 0.02 -9.03
N VAL A 62 -3.15 -0.20 -8.64
CA VAL A 62 -2.83 -1.01 -7.46
C VAL A 62 -2.27 -0.16 -6.34
N ILE A 63 -2.92 -0.22 -5.18
CA ILE A 63 -2.43 0.36 -3.93
C ILE A 63 -2.26 -0.77 -2.91
N SER A 64 -1.03 -1.05 -2.52
CA SER A 64 -0.72 -2.06 -1.51
C SER A 64 -0.43 -1.37 -0.17
N ILE A 65 -1.18 -1.72 0.86
CA ILE A 65 -1.06 -1.13 2.20
C ILE A 65 -0.14 -1.97 3.06
N HIS A 66 0.88 -1.33 3.59
CA HIS A 66 1.90 -1.95 4.44
C HIS A 66 2.25 -1.08 5.66
N GLN A 67 2.99 -1.67 6.60
CA GLN A 67 3.62 -0.98 7.72
C GLN A 67 5.11 -1.29 7.68
N ASN A 68 5.92 -0.26 7.78
CA ASN A 68 7.37 -0.37 7.80
C ASN A 68 7.88 -0.85 9.16
N LYS A 69 9.04 -1.48 9.16
CA LYS A 69 9.78 -1.85 10.37
C LYS A 69 11.26 -1.67 10.13
N PHE A 70 11.95 -1.00 11.04
CA PHE A 70 13.38 -0.83 11.00
C PHE A 70 14.01 -1.11 12.38
N THR A 71 15.32 -1.38 12.41
CA THR A 71 16.03 -1.65 13.67
C THR A 71 16.08 -0.46 14.62
N GLU A 72 16.17 0.75 14.07
CA GLU A 72 16.19 1.99 14.84
C GLU A 72 14.78 2.57 14.95
N SER A 73 14.31 2.77 16.17
CA SER A 73 12.97 3.29 16.47
C SER A 73 12.77 4.78 16.16
N LYS A 74 13.84 5.51 15.83
CA LYS A 74 13.76 6.94 15.48
C LYS A 74 13.08 7.23 14.14
N TYR A 75 13.01 6.24 13.25
CA TYR A 75 12.39 6.42 11.94
C TYR A 75 10.87 6.49 12.03
N SER A 76 10.31 7.45 11.32
CA SER A 76 8.88 7.76 11.27
C SER A 76 8.46 8.24 9.89
N GLY A 77 7.15 8.36 9.67
CA GLY A 77 6.53 8.91 8.47
C GLY A 77 6.25 7.90 7.37
N THR A 78 5.17 8.16 6.63
CA THR A 78 4.76 7.37 5.48
C THR A 78 5.82 7.37 4.40
N GLN A 79 6.10 6.19 3.83
CA GLN A 79 7.00 6.01 2.70
C GLN A 79 6.26 5.35 1.54
N VAL A 80 6.24 5.98 0.37
CA VAL A 80 5.59 5.39 -0.81
C VAL A 80 6.65 4.86 -1.78
N PHE A 81 6.48 3.60 -2.19
CA PHE A 81 7.27 2.96 -3.25
C PHE A 81 6.40 2.81 -4.50
N TYR A 82 7.00 2.97 -5.69
CA TYR A 82 6.29 2.87 -6.95
C TYR A 82 6.94 1.90 -7.95
N SER A 83 6.11 1.29 -8.80
CA SER A 83 6.56 0.42 -9.88
C SER A 83 7.39 1.18 -10.91
N PRO A 84 8.54 0.62 -11.35
CA PRO A 84 9.34 1.22 -12.43
C PRO A 84 8.76 1.02 -13.83
N ASN A 85 7.76 0.14 -13.97
CA ASN A 85 7.33 -0.35 -15.28
C ASN A 85 6.20 0.48 -15.90
N ASN A 86 5.49 1.26 -15.11
CA ASN A 86 4.42 2.13 -15.57
C ASN A 86 4.67 3.56 -15.05
N PRO A 87 4.78 4.57 -15.94
CA PRO A 87 5.12 5.95 -15.56
C PRO A 87 4.07 6.57 -14.61
N GLN A 88 2.80 6.25 -14.76
CA GLN A 88 1.73 6.74 -13.87
C GLN A 88 1.91 6.30 -12.41
N SER A 89 2.71 5.26 -12.16
CA SER A 89 3.02 4.83 -10.78
C SER A 89 3.76 5.91 -9.98
N ALA A 90 4.63 6.68 -10.62
CA ALA A 90 5.37 7.76 -9.96
C ALA A 90 4.44 8.93 -9.62
N ASP A 91 3.55 9.30 -10.53
CA ASP A 91 2.57 10.37 -10.33
C ASP A 91 1.58 10.01 -9.21
N LEU A 92 1.08 8.76 -9.21
CA LEU A 92 0.23 8.24 -8.15
C LEU A 92 0.94 8.25 -6.79
N ALA A 93 2.19 7.79 -6.73
CA ALA A 93 2.97 7.76 -5.50
C ALA A 93 3.17 9.17 -4.93
N GLU A 94 3.53 10.12 -5.78
CA GLU A 94 3.75 11.51 -5.36
C GLU A 94 2.44 12.17 -4.89
N SER A 95 1.35 11.94 -5.59
CA SER A 95 0.03 12.45 -5.20
C SER A 95 -0.40 11.91 -3.82
N ILE A 96 -0.26 10.60 -3.59
CA ILE A 96 -0.55 9.99 -2.29
C ILE A 96 0.37 10.57 -1.20
N ARG A 97 1.67 10.69 -1.48
CA ARG A 97 2.64 11.27 -0.53
C ARG A 97 2.23 12.69 -0.12
N GLN A 98 1.89 13.53 -1.09
CA GLN A 98 1.48 14.91 -0.83
C GLN A 98 0.18 14.98 -0.02
N SER A 99 -0.81 14.17 -0.35
CA SER A 99 -2.07 14.11 0.39
C SER A 99 -1.85 13.69 1.85
N VAL A 100 -1.05 12.64 2.08
CA VAL A 100 -0.72 12.20 3.44
C VAL A 100 0.09 13.25 4.19
N LYS A 101 1.09 13.87 3.56
CA LYS A 101 1.86 14.96 4.16
C LYS A 101 0.96 16.12 4.59
N THR A 102 0.12 16.60 3.70
CA THR A 102 -0.74 17.76 3.96
C THR A 102 -1.79 17.49 5.02
N MET A 103 -2.38 16.29 5.03
CA MET A 103 -3.54 15.99 5.88
C MET A 103 -3.18 15.42 7.24
N LEU A 104 -2.05 14.70 7.35
CA LEU A 104 -1.73 13.89 8.54
C LEU A 104 -0.32 14.05 9.07
N GLN A 105 0.65 14.30 8.21
CA GLN A 105 2.07 14.21 8.54
C GLN A 105 2.83 15.41 7.97
N PRO A 106 2.54 16.66 8.40
CA PRO A 106 3.12 17.88 7.81
C PRO A 106 4.65 17.90 7.88
N ASP A 107 5.23 17.24 8.89
CA ASP A 107 6.68 17.17 9.11
C ASP A 107 7.34 15.98 8.38
N ASN A 108 6.58 15.23 7.58
CA ASN A 108 7.12 14.09 6.83
C ASN A 108 7.88 14.56 5.60
N GLU A 109 9.21 14.44 5.62
CA GLU A 109 10.12 14.82 4.53
C GLU A 109 10.53 13.63 3.64
N ARG A 110 9.87 12.46 3.78
CA ARG A 110 10.18 11.29 2.95
C ARG A 110 9.71 11.49 1.53
N GLU A 111 10.61 11.20 0.59
CA GLU A 111 10.32 11.21 -0.84
C GLU A 111 9.83 9.84 -1.32
N CYS A 112 9.10 9.82 -2.44
CA CYS A 112 8.73 8.57 -3.10
C CYS A 112 9.97 7.82 -3.59
N LYS A 113 9.93 6.49 -3.52
CA LYS A 113 11.05 5.64 -3.95
C LYS A 113 10.64 4.70 -5.08
N LYS A 114 11.45 4.71 -6.12
CA LYS A 114 11.37 3.70 -7.17
C LYS A 114 11.69 2.32 -6.59
N ALA A 115 10.81 1.35 -6.82
CA ALA A 115 11.03 -0.01 -6.35
C ALA A 115 12.23 -0.66 -7.03
N ASP A 116 13.06 -1.32 -6.25
CA ASP A 116 14.15 -2.14 -6.74
C ASP A 116 13.73 -3.60 -7.01
N LYS A 117 14.71 -4.43 -7.31
CA LYS A 117 14.48 -5.84 -7.66
C LYS A 117 13.94 -6.69 -6.49
N SER A 118 14.07 -6.22 -5.25
CA SER A 118 13.63 -6.95 -4.06
C SER A 118 12.12 -6.91 -3.87
N ILE A 119 11.45 -5.88 -4.40
CA ILE A 119 10.00 -5.72 -4.30
C ILE A 119 9.32 -6.39 -5.51
N TYR A 120 9.18 -7.72 -5.42
CA TYR A 120 8.72 -8.57 -6.52
C TYR A 120 7.45 -8.08 -7.20
N LEU A 121 6.42 -7.67 -6.45
CA LEU A 121 5.15 -7.24 -7.01
C LEU A 121 5.30 -5.96 -7.83
N LEU A 122 5.94 -4.92 -7.30
CA LEU A 122 6.14 -3.67 -8.03
C LEU A 122 7.07 -3.84 -9.24
N LYS A 123 8.07 -4.72 -9.12
CA LYS A 123 8.98 -5.01 -10.25
C LYS A 123 8.27 -5.67 -11.43
N ASN A 124 7.20 -6.43 -11.19
CA ASN A 124 6.52 -7.21 -12.22
C ASN A 124 5.10 -6.68 -12.54
N ALA A 125 4.61 -5.66 -11.83
CA ALA A 125 3.36 -5.01 -12.17
C ALA A 125 3.49 -4.28 -13.51
N THR A 126 2.52 -4.48 -14.42
CA THR A 126 2.44 -3.78 -15.72
C THR A 126 1.49 -2.59 -15.67
N VAL A 127 0.65 -2.54 -14.66
CA VAL A 127 -0.30 -1.45 -14.37
C VAL A 127 0.29 -0.46 -13.38
N PRO A 128 -0.28 0.75 -13.21
CA PRO A 128 0.11 1.67 -12.16
C PRO A 128 0.03 0.99 -10.80
N ALA A 129 1.14 0.95 -10.07
CA ALA A 129 1.23 0.21 -8.81
C ALA A 129 2.13 0.89 -7.79
N VAL A 130 1.64 1.00 -6.56
CA VAL A 130 2.37 1.56 -5.41
C VAL A 130 2.26 0.69 -4.17
N ILE A 131 3.24 0.79 -3.29
CA ILE A 131 3.18 0.32 -1.91
C ILE A 131 3.23 1.54 -0.99
N CYS A 132 2.21 1.68 -0.15
CA CYS A 132 2.15 2.68 0.90
C CYS A 132 2.56 2.04 2.22
N GLU A 133 3.78 2.33 2.69
CA GLU A 133 4.22 2.04 4.05
C GLU A 133 3.70 3.17 4.94
N CYS A 134 2.55 2.96 5.60
CA CYS A 134 1.79 4.02 6.30
C CYS A 134 2.50 4.60 7.52
N GLY A 135 3.51 3.93 8.05
CA GLY A 135 4.35 4.34 9.17
C GLY A 135 5.21 3.19 9.68
N PHE A 136 6.01 3.45 10.70
CA PHE A 136 6.96 2.49 11.27
C PHE A 136 6.41 1.86 12.55
N ILE A 137 6.10 0.56 12.52
CA ILE A 137 5.68 -0.17 13.73
C ILE A 137 6.80 -0.36 14.77
N SER A 138 8.05 -0.08 14.39
CA SER A 138 9.21 -0.03 15.31
C SER A 138 9.31 1.29 16.08
N ASN A 139 8.58 2.32 15.68
CA ASN A 139 8.44 3.58 16.40
C ASN A 139 7.18 3.52 17.27
N GLU A 140 7.33 3.62 18.59
CA GLU A 140 6.25 3.43 19.54
C GLU A 140 5.09 4.43 19.32
N SER A 141 5.42 5.70 19.08
CA SER A 141 4.42 6.75 18.83
C SER A 141 3.63 6.49 17.53
N GLU A 142 4.31 6.10 16.44
CA GLU A 142 3.62 5.74 15.19
C GLU A 142 2.82 4.44 15.33
N CYS A 143 3.36 3.46 16.01
CA CYS A 143 2.65 2.20 16.25
C CYS A 143 1.34 2.46 17.01
N ALA A 144 1.34 3.31 18.01
CA ALA A 144 0.13 3.71 18.73
C ALA A 144 -0.89 4.41 17.80
N LYS A 145 -0.43 5.36 16.98
CA LYS A 145 -1.30 6.03 15.97
C LYS A 145 -1.89 5.03 14.97
N LEU A 146 -1.08 4.12 14.44
CA LEU A 146 -1.52 3.11 13.47
C LEU A 146 -2.53 2.11 14.04
N GLN A 147 -2.59 1.96 15.38
CA GLN A 147 -3.60 1.15 16.07
C GLN A 147 -4.89 1.92 16.34
N ASP A 148 -4.88 3.25 16.28
CA ASP A 148 -6.05 4.09 16.47
C ASP A 148 -6.96 4.07 15.22
N ASP A 149 -8.23 3.74 15.44
CA ASP A 149 -9.21 3.60 14.34
C ASP A 149 -9.43 4.91 13.58
N THR A 150 -9.46 6.03 14.30
CA THR A 150 -9.64 7.35 13.69
C THR A 150 -8.44 7.74 12.83
N TYR A 151 -7.23 7.41 13.28
CA TYR A 151 -6.02 7.64 12.48
C TYR A 151 -6.00 6.77 11.23
N GLN A 152 -6.41 5.50 11.33
CA GLN A 152 -6.55 4.60 10.18
C GLN A 152 -7.54 5.12 9.14
N GLN A 153 -8.69 5.67 9.59
CA GLN A 153 -9.69 6.28 8.71
C GLN A 153 -9.10 7.51 7.99
N LYS A 154 -8.41 8.38 8.71
CA LYS A 154 -7.73 9.56 8.13
C LYS A 154 -6.64 9.15 7.13
N MET A 155 -5.86 8.11 7.43
CA MET A 155 -4.85 7.56 6.53
C MET A 155 -5.48 7.02 5.25
N ALA A 156 -6.52 6.22 5.36
CA ALA A 156 -7.27 5.70 4.22
C ALA A 156 -7.85 6.83 3.36
N TYR A 157 -8.41 7.86 3.99
CA TYR A 157 -8.94 9.04 3.31
C TYR A 157 -7.85 9.82 2.57
N ALA A 158 -6.71 10.08 3.20
CA ALA A 158 -5.60 10.77 2.56
C ALA A 158 -5.05 10.00 1.34
N ILE A 159 -4.98 8.67 1.42
CA ILE A 159 -4.58 7.81 0.30
C ILE A 159 -5.64 7.87 -0.82
N ALA A 160 -6.93 7.81 -0.47
CA ALA A 160 -8.02 7.94 -1.45
C ALA A 160 -7.98 9.28 -2.19
N VAL A 161 -7.80 10.39 -1.48
CA VAL A 161 -7.64 11.72 -2.08
C VAL A 161 -6.44 11.76 -3.02
N GLY A 162 -5.32 11.14 -2.63
CA GLY A 162 -4.14 11.04 -3.49
C GLY A 162 -4.41 10.27 -4.78
N LEU A 163 -5.22 9.19 -4.75
CA LEU A 163 -5.67 8.50 -5.96
C LEU A 163 -6.57 9.40 -6.82
N MET A 164 -7.58 10.02 -6.21
CA MET A 164 -8.57 10.86 -6.91
C MET A 164 -7.98 12.08 -7.61
N ASN A 165 -6.83 12.57 -7.18
CA ASN A 165 -6.13 13.68 -7.82
C ASN A 165 -5.43 13.27 -9.13
N VAL A 166 -5.33 11.97 -9.43
CA VAL A 166 -4.66 11.41 -10.61
C VAL A 166 -5.64 10.72 -11.55
N TYR A 167 -6.70 10.13 -11.01
CA TYR A 167 -7.72 9.35 -11.70
C TYR A 167 -9.12 9.90 -11.38
#